data_f52d758de2dbf01839e9f5086da0cbb0
#
_entry.id   f52d758de2dbf01839e9f5086da0cbb0
#
_cell.length_a   1.000
_cell.length_b   1.000
_cell.length_c   1.000
_cell.angle_alpha   90.00
_cell.angle_beta   90.00
_cell.angle_gamma   90.00
#
_symmetry.space_group_name_H-M   'P 1'
#
loop_
_entity.id
_entity.type
_entity.pdbx_description
1 polymer ?
#
loop_
_entity_poly.entity_id
_entity_poly.type
_entity_poly.pdbx_seq_one_letter_code
_entity_poly.pdbx_strand_id
1 'polypeptide(L)' 'MIITRQSIITGKHNEMDLPVTAGQMFQWSVQKKLIQNVMPHLSIVEREFLITGMSEKEQEEIFLCDQD' A
#
# COMPACT_ATOMS: atom_id res chain seq x y z
N MET A 1 3.89 -0.53 12.25
CA MET A 1 4.29 -1.89 11.81
C MET A 1 4.94 -1.77 10.44
N ILE A 2 6.12 -2.35 10.27
CA ILE A 2 6.83 -2.29 8.99
C ILE A 2 6.28 -3.37 8.07
N ILE A 3 5.84 -2.96 6.89
CA ILE A 3 5.27 -3.85 5.89
C ILE A 3 6.18 -3.86 4.67
N THR A 4 6.54 -5.06 4.21
CA THR A 4 7.34 -5.23 2.99
C THR A 4 6.46 -5.78 1.88
N ARG A 5 6.46 -5.11 0.73
CA ARG A 5 5.69 -5.54 -0.44
C ARG A 5 6.56 -5.43 -1.68
N GLN A 6 6.29 -6.29 -2.65
CA GLN A 6 6.96 -6.23 -3.95
C GLN A 6 6.12 -5.40 -4.91
N SER A 7 6.74 -4.40 -5.53
CA SER A 7 6.06 -3.56 -6.52
C SER A 7 5.66 -4.36 -7.75
N ILE A 8 4.42 -4.21 -8.18
CA ILE A 8 3.93 -4.85 -9.40
C ILE A 8 4.48 -4.18 -10.67
N ILE A 9 5.05 -2.99 -10.53
CA ILE A 9 5.58 -2.22 -11.66
C ILE A 9 7.07 -2.50 -11.87
N THR A 10 7.87 -2.37 -10.81
CA THR A 10 9.34 -2.48 -10.91
C THR A 10 9.88 -3.81 -10.42
N GLY A 11 9.10 -4.57 -9.67
CA GLY A 11 9.54 -5.81 -9.04
C GLY A 11 10.41 -5.59 -7.81
N LYS A 12 10.64 -4.36 -7.40
CA LYS A 12 11.46 -4.06 -6.23
C LYS A 12 10.70 -4.35 -4.94
N HIS A 13 11.40 -4.79 -3.92
CA HIS A 13 10.84 -4.95 -2.59
C HIS A 13 10.89 -3.62 -1.86
N ASN A 14 9.74 -3.07 -1.53
CA ASN A 14 9.61 -1.81 -0.82
C ASN A 14 9.12 -2.05 0.60
N GLU A 15 9.57 -1.21 1.52
CA GLU A 15 9.14 -1.24 2.92
C GLU A 15 8.51 0.09 3.28
N MET A 16 7.49 0.03 4.14
CA MET A 16 6.86 1.23 4.65
C MET A 16 6.35 0.95 6.06
N ASP A 17 6.62 1.88 6.98
CA ASP A 17 6.11 1.78 8.35
C ASP A 17 4.70 2.38 8.36
N LEU A 18 3.71 1.50 8.55
CA LEU A 18 2.31 1.89 8.50
C LEU A 18 1.69 1.82 9.90
N PRO A 19 0.76 2.74 10.22
CA PRO A 19 0.04 2.72 11.49
C PRO A 19 -1.08 1.67 11.49
N VAL A 20 -0.72 0.41 11.30
CA VAL A 20 -1.67 -0.70 11.23
C VAL A 20 -1.26 -1.78 12.23
N THR A 21 -2.22 -2.64 12.57
CA THR A 21 -2.00 -3.79 13.45
C THR A 21 -2.01 -5.08 12.65
N ALA A 22 -1.46 -6.14 13.25
CA ALA A 22 -1.50 -7.47 12.64
C ALA A 22 -2.94 -7.93 12.42
N GLY A 23 -3.85 -7.58 13.34
CA GLY A 23 -5.28 -7.90 13.18
C GLY A 23 -5.90 -7.22 11.97
N GLN A 24 -5.57 -5.95 11.75
CA GLN A 24 -6.05 -5.23 10.58
C GLN A 24 -5.52 -5.83 9.28
N MET A 25 -4.24 -6.17 9.26
CA MET A 25 -3.64 -6.82 8.08
C MET A 25 -4.30 -8.16 7.81
N PHE A 26 -4.59 -8.93 8.86
CA PHE A 26 -5.29 -10.21 8.74
C PHE A 26 -6.69 -10.03 8.15
N GLN A 27 -7.46 -9.07 8.66
CA GLN A 27 -8.82 -8.82 8.17
C GLN A 27 -8.83 -8.45 6.69
N TRP A 28 -7.87 -7.65 6.28
CA TRP A 28 -7.77 -7.24 4.88
C TRP A 28 -7.27 -8.37 3.98
N SER A 29 -6.20 -9.05 4.36
CA SER A 29 -5.54 -10.02 3.48
C SER A 29 -6.21 -11.39 3.48
N VAL A 30 -6.67 -11.86 4.63
CA VAL A 30 -7.24 -13.21 4.77
C VAL A 30 -8.75 -13.17 4.68
N GLN A 31 -9.40 -12.27 5.41
CA GLN A 31 -10.86 -12.14 5.42
C GLN A 31 -11.37 -11.30 4.25
N LYS A 32 -10.48 -10.71 3.49
CA LYS A 32 -10.78 -9.94 2.27
C LYS A 32 -11.76 -8.80 2.48
N LYS A 33 -11.69 -8.18 3.65
CA LYS A 33 -12.48 -6.98 3.93
C LYS A 33 -11.88 -5.79 3.18
N LEU A 34 -12.72 -4.80 2.87
CA LEU A 34 -12.26 -3.61 2.16
C LEU A 34 -11.25 -2.83 3.00
N ILE A 35 -10.16 -2.42 2.37
CA ILE A 35 -9.08 -1.69 3.06
C ILE A 35 -9.60 -0.39 3.69
N GLN A 36 -10.53 0.29 3.03
CA GLN A 36 -11.10 1.53 3.55
C GLN A 36 -11.94 1.32 4.81
N ASN A 37 -12.47 0.11 5.01
CA ASN A 37 -13.27 -0.22 6.19
C ASN A 37 -12.39 -0.68 7.36
N VAL A 38 -11.29 -1.38 7.05
CA VAL A 38 -10.40 -1.93 8.07
C VAL A 38 -9.37 -0.89 8.50
N MET A 39 -8.86 -0.13 7.54
CA MET A 39 -7.77 0.83 7.76
C MET A 39 -8.14 2.20 7.17
N PRO A 40 -9.21 2.85 7.66
CA PRO A 40 -9.67 4.12 7.08
C PRO A 40 -8.71 5.28 7.34
N HIS A 41 -7.80 5.13 8.28
CA HIS A 41 -6.83 6.17 8.65
C HIS A 41 -5.62 6.24 7.72
N LEU A 42 -5.47 5.29 6.81
CA LEU A 42 -4.35 5.30 5.88
C LEU A 42 -4.56 6.34 4.77
N SER A 43 -3.46 6.97 4.35
CA SER A 43 -3.47 7.87 3.21
C SER A 43 -3.64 7.08 1.91
N ILE A 44 -3.89 7.80 0.81
CA ILE A 44 -4.01 7.18 -0.51
C ILE A 44 -2.70 6.46 -0.88
N VAL A 45 -1.55 7.09 -0.59
CA VAL A 45 -0.24 6.50 -0.86
C VAL A 45 -0.03 5.20 -0.08
N GLU A 46 -0.42 5.20 1.18
CA GLU A 46 -0.27 4.02 2.04
C GLU A 46 -1.17 2.87 1.57
N ARG A 47 -2.40 3.18 1.18
CA ARG A 47 -3.31 2.16 0.66
C ARG A 47 -2.79 1.57 -0.65
N GLU A 48 -2.31 2.41 -1.55
CA GLU A 48 -1.74 1.95 -2.82
C GLU A 48 -0.51 1.08 -2.60
N PHE A 49 0.33 1.44 -1.62
CA PHE A 49 1.46 0.61 -1.26
C PHE A 49 1.03 -0.80 -0.87
N LEU A 50 -0.02 -0.92 -0.06
CA LEU A 50 -0.52 -2.22 0.37
C LEU A 50 -1.11 -3.03 -0.79
N ILE A 51 -1.79 -2.36 -1.71
CA ILE A 51 -2.47 -3.02 -2.83
C ILE A 51 -1.48 -3.41 -3.92
N THR A 52 -0.57 -2.50 -4.28
CA THR A 52 0.30 -2.66 -5.46
C THR A 52 1.76 -2.90 -5.11
N GLY A 53 2.18 -2.57 -3.89
CA GLY A 53 3.59 -2.64 -3.49
C GLY A 53 4.41 -1.44 -3.94
N MET A 54 3.80 -0.47 -4.63
CA MET A 54 4.52 0.71 -5.11
C MET A 54 4.86 1.65 -3.97
N SER A 55 6.12 2.13 -3.93
CA SER A 55 6.53 3.16 -2.99
C SER A 55 5.94 4.51 -3.38
N GLU A 56 6.01 5.48 -2.46
CA GLU A 56 5.55 6.84 -2.73
C GLU A 56 6.21 7.41 -3.98
N LYS A 57 7.51 7.19 -4.11
CA LYS A 57 8.27 7.68 -5.26
C LYS A 57 7.78 7.06 -6.57
N GLU A 58 7.53 5.76 -6.56
CA GLU A 58 7.01 5.07 -7.75
C GLU A 58 5.63 5.59 -8.13
N GLN A 59 4.78 5.83 -7.15
CA GLN A 59 3.45 6.38 -7.37
C GLN A 59 3.53 7.79 -7.96
N GLU A 60 4.42 8.62 -7.45
CA GLU A 60 4.62 9.97 -7.99
C GLU A 60 5.04 9.94 -9.44
N GLU A 61 5.97 9.05 -9.79
CA GLU A 61 6.45 8.93 -11.17
C GLU A 61 5.32 8.55 -12.12
N ILE A 62 4.45 7.63 -11.71
CA ILE A 62 3.33 7.19 -12.52
C ILE A 62 2.29 8.30 -12.66
N PHE A 63 1.95 8.96 -11.56
CA PHE A 63 0.96 10.05 -11.59
C PHE A 63 1.44 11.23 -12.42
N LEU A 64 2.72 11.56 -12.35
CA LEU A 64 3.28 12.62 -13.18
C LEU A 64 3.23 12.28 -14.68
N CYS A 65 3.44 11.01 -15.02
CA CYS A 65 3.33 10.56 -16.41
C CYS A 65 1.89 10.68 -16.92
N ASP A 66 0.92 10.41 -16.06
CA ASP A 66 -0.49 10.45 -16.43
C ASP A 66 -1.01 11.88 -16.64
N GLN A 67 -0.32 12.87 -16.12
CA GLN A 67 -0.73 14.27 -16.25
C GLN A 67 -0.28 14.91 -17.55
N ASP A 68 0.56 14.25 -18.28
CA ASP A 68 1.02 14.72 -19.57
C ASP A 68 0.06 14.31 -20.70
#